data_cefd566bd0692eb74824ec4b42419dc2
#
_entry.id   cefd566bd0692eb74824ec4b42419dc2
#
_cell.length_a   1.000
_cell.length_b   1.000
_cell.length_c   1.000
_cell.angle_alpha   90.00
_cell.angle_beta   90.00
_cell.angle_gamma   90.00
#
_symmetry.space_group_name_H-M   'P 1'
#
loop_
_entity.id
_entity.type
_entity.pdbx_description
1 polymer ?
#
loop_
_entity_poly.entity_id
_entity_poly.type
_entity_poly.pdbx_seq_one_letter_code
_entity_poly.pdbx_strand_id
1 'polypeptide(L)'
;MGPYDPARTNHAMTSSPPLTGQTALITGASRGIGRAVALALAEAGAEVVVNYSSSADAAEEVVQAITSNDGSAYAIKANVAEEDAVDQLIKTVLERSSSLDILINNAGITRDGLLMRMKTEDWQAVVNLNLTGVFLCTRAVARTMLKQKSGRIINITSVVGLMGNAGQANYAAAKAGVVGLTKSTAKEVASRGITVNAVAPGFITTDMTKELDSEPILAAIPLGSFGTPEQVAGAVRFLAADPAAAYITGQVLQVDGGMLMG
;
A
#
# COMPACT_ATOMS: atom_id res chain seq x y z
N MET A 1 -38.11 38.97 -4.72
CA MET A 1 -37.77 37.56 -4.93
C MET A 1 -38.05 37.25 -6.39
N GLY A 2 -37.00 37.16 -7.20
CA GLY A 2 -37.12 36.78 -8.62
C GLY A 2 -37.29 35.26 -8.75
N PRO A 3 -37.90 34.77 -9.85
CA PRO A 3 -38.13 33.34 -10.04
C PRO A 3 -36.79 32.56 -10.12
N TYR A 4 -36.79 31.39 -9.49
CA TYR A 4 -35.69 30.41 -9.53
C TYR A 4 -35.50 29.95 -10.98
N ASP A 5 -34.30 30.16 -11.53
CA ASP A 5 -33.88 29.70 -12.86
C ASP A 5 -33.17 28.34 -12.71
N PRO A 6 -33.77 27.21 -13.11
CA PRO A 6 -33.15 25.88 -13.02
C PRO A 6 -32.02 25.64 -14.05
N ALA A 7 -31.77 26.55 -14.98
CA ALA A 7 -30.76 26.41 -16.02
C ALA A 7 -29.33 26.88 -15.58
N ARG A 8 -29.16 27.36 -14.33
CA ARG A 8 -27.89 27.85 -13.83
C ARG A 8 -27.03 26.81 -13.07
N THR A 9 -27.32 25.57 -13.13
CA THR A 9 -26.51 24.52 -12.55
C THR A 9 -26.11 23.51 -13.60
N ASN A 10 -24.91 23.64 -14.11
CA ASN A 10 -23.97 22.57 -14.46
C ASN A 10 -22.83 23.11 -15.29
N HIS A 11 -22.01 23.97 -14.73
CA HIS A 11 -20.59 23.89 -15.05
C HIS A 11 -20.06 22.77 -14.16
N ALA A 12 -20.08 21.56 -14.68
CA ALA A 12 -19.18 20.52 -14.21
C ALA A 12 -17.76 21.07 -14.42
N MET A 13 -17.20 21.68 -13.38
CA MET A 13 -15.77 21.91 -13.30
C MET A 13 -15.18 20.50 -13.36
N THR A 14 -14.62 20.12 -14.51
CA THR A 14 -13.71 18.97 -14.61
C THR A 14 -12.50 19.32 -13.77
N SER A 15 -12.59 19.13 -12.47
CA SER A 15 -11.43 19.22 -11.59
C SER A 15 -10.45 18.15 -12.05
N SER A 16 -9.21 18.54 -12.28
CA SER A 16 -8.14 17.59 -12.57
C SER A 16 -8.16 16.46 -11.54
N PRO A 17 -7.82 15.22 -11.92
CA PRO A 17 -7.73 14.12 -10.97
C PRO A 17 -6.86 14.51 -9.75
N PRO A 18 -7.22 14.08 -8.54
CA PRO A 18 -6.67 14.62 -7.28
C PRO A 18 -5.16 14.41 -7.11
N LEU A 19 -4.57 13.45 -7.82
CA LEU A 19 -3.13 13.14 -7.77
C LEU A 19 -2.36 13.61 -9.01
N THR A 20 -2.96 14.47 -9.85
CA THR A 20 -2.27 15.01 -11.03
C THR A 20 -0.97 15.69 -10.65
N GLY A 21 0.13 15.29 -11.30
CA GLY A 21 1.48 15.80 -11.04
C GLY A 21 2.16 15.21 -9.81
N GLN A 22 1.58 14.20 -9.17
CA GLN A 22 2.19 13.47 -8.06
C GLN A 22 2.73 12.11 -8.51
N THR A 23 3.84 11.67 -7.90
CA THR A 23 4.46 10.38 -8.17
C THR A 23 4.20 9.41 -7.01
N ALA A 24 3.70 8.22 -7.33
CA ALA A 24 3.42 7.14 -6.38
C ALA A 24 4.30 5.92 -6.63
N LEU A 25 5.10 5.52 -5.63
CA LEU A 25 5.86 4.27 -5.64
C LEU A 25 5.11 3.19 -4.88
N ILE A 26 4.82 2.08 -5.54
CA ILE A 26 4.17 0.92 -4.93
C ILE A 26 5.14 -0.27 -4.96
N THR A 27 5.51 -0.79 -3.79
CA THR A 27 6.37 -1.97 -3.69
C THR A 27 5.58 -3.25 -3.90
N GLY A 28 6.14 -4.20 -4.67
CA GLY A 28 5.46 -5.47 -4.98
C GLY A 28 4.17 -5.27 -5.76
N ALA A 29 4.17 -4.37 -6.75
CA ALA A 29 2.97 -3.92 -7.46
C ALA A 29 2.58 -4.78 -8.68
N SER A 30 3.29 -5.88 -8.97
CA SER A 30 3.03 -6.70 -10.16
C SER A 30 1.75 -7.53 -10.10
N ARG A 31 1.16 -7.76 -8.91
CA ARG A 31 -0.04 -8.59 -8.72
C ARG A 31 -0.80 -8.24 -7.45
N GLY A 32 -1.97 -8.87 -7.28
CA GLY A 32 -2.79 -8.80 -6.06
C GLY A 32 -3.12 -7.38 -5.62
N ILE A 33 -3.02 -7.11 -4.33
CA ILE A 33 -3.31 -5.80 -3.73
C ILE A 33 -2.45 -4.70 -4.34
N GLY A 34 -1.15 -4.95 -4.53
CA GLY A 34 -0.23 -3.96 -5.10
C GLY A 34 -0.63 -3.51 -6.51
N ARG A 35 -1.06 -4.46 -7.36
CA ARG A 35 -1.59 -4.16 -8.70
C ARG A 35 -2.86 -3.32 -8.63
N ALA A 36 -3.81 -3.70 -7.79
CA ALA A 36 -5.07 -2.95 -7.64
C ALA A 36 -4.82 -1.52 -7.13
N VAL A 37 -3.89 -1.35 -6.19
CA VAL A 37 -3.46 -0.04 -5.70
C VAL A 37 -2.81 0.79 -6.81
N ALA A 38 -1.93 0.19 -7.61
CA ALA A 38 -1.28 0.86 -8.73
C ALA A 38 -2.32 1.41 -9.74
N LEU A 39 -3.30 0.59 -10.12
CA LEU A 39 -4.39 1.00 -11.01
C LEU A 39 -5.23 2.12 -10.39
N ALA A 40 -5.63 2.00 -9.13
CA ALA A 40 -6.48 2.98 -8.45
C ALA A 40 -5.80 4.35 -8.25
N LEU A 41 -4.46 4.38 -8.03
CA LEU A 41 -3.71 5.64 -7.93
C LEU A 41 -3.47 6.26 -9.31
N ALA A 42 -3.27 5.45 -10.36
CA ALA A 42 -3.19 5.93 -11.74
C ALA A 42 -4.51 6.57 -12.19
N GLU A 43 -5.66 5.94 -11.92
CA GLU A 43 -7.00 6.52 -12.16
C GLU A 43 -7.20 7.83 -11.41
N ALA A 44 -6.57 8.00 -10.25
CA ALA A 44 -6.58 9.24 -9.50
C ALA A 44 -5.59 10.31 -10.06
N GLY A 45 -4.84 10.00 -11.13
CA GLY A 45 -3.96 10.92 -11.84
C GLY A 45 -2.48 10.88 -11.44
N ALA A 46 -2.06 9.93 -10.59
CA ALA A 46 -0.66 9.80 -10.23
C ALA A 46 0.18 9.19 -11.38
N GLU A 47 1.44 9.63 -11.49
CA GLU A 47 2.47 8.83 -12.14
C GLU A 47 2.84 7.65 -11.23
N VAL A 48 2.71 6.43 -11.73
CA VAL A 48 2.85 5.21 -10.93
C VAL A 48 4.15 4.49 -11.20
N VAL A 49 4.93 4.26 -10.15
CA VAL A 49 6.15 3.44 -10.20
C VAL A 49 5.81 2.04 -9.69
N VAL A 50 5.79 1.09 -10.60
CA VAL A 50 5.51 -0.33 -10.34
C VAL A 50 6.81 -1.02 -9.93
N ASN A 51 7.07 -1.15 -8.62
CA ASN A 51 8.24 -1.92 -8.17
C ASN A 51 7.92 -3.42 -8.15
N TYR A 52 8.87 -4.20 -8.61
CA TYR A 52 8.85 -5.67 -8.59
C TYR A 52 10.23 -6.26 -8.28
N SER A 53 10.29 -7.52 -7.84
CA SER A 53 11.58 -8.22 -7.61
C SER A 53 11.89 -9.29 -8.66
N SER A 54 10.90 -10.08 -9.06
CA SER A 54 11.11 -11.24 -9.95
C SER A 54 10.22 -11.29 -11.18
N SER A 55 8.98 -10.77 -11.10
CA SER A 55 7.95 -10.94 -12.14
C SER A 55 7.94 -9.73 -13.07
N ALA A 56 8.88 -9.66 -14.02
CA ALA A 56 9.00 -8.54 -14.96
C ALA A 56 7.77 -8.42 -15.87
N ASP A 57 7.34 -9.54 -16.47
CA ASP A 57 6.21 -9.55 -17.41
C ASP A 57 4.91 -9.07 -16.72
N ALA A 58 4.64 -9.56 -15.50
CA ALA A 58 3.47 -9.13 -14.74
C ALA A 58 3.55 -7.65 -14.32
N ALA A 59 4.73 -7.11 -14.08
CA ALA A 59 4.91 -5.67 -13.81
C ALA A 59 4.65 -4.85 -15.06
N GLU A 60 5.11 -5.30 -16.21
CA GLU A 60 4.89 -4.66 -17.50
C GLU A 60 3.40 -4.70 -17.92
N GLU A 61 2.68 -5.80 -17.64
CA GLU A 61 1.23 -5.86 -17.82
C GLU A 61 0.49 -4.78 -17.00
N VAL A 62 0.96 -4.49 -15.77
CA VAL A 62 0.38 -3.40 -14.97
C VAL A 62 0.67 -2.03 -15.61
N VAL A 63 1.90 -1.80 -16.07
CA VAL A 63 2.27 -0.57 -16.77
C VAL A 63 1.41 -0.39 -18.03
N GLN A 64 1.26 -1.44 -18.85
CA GLN A 64 0.42 -1.42 -20.06
C GLN A 64 -1.05 -1.13 -19.72
N ALA A 65 -1.59 -1.76 -18.65
CA ALA A 65 -2.96 -1.52 -18.23
C ALA A 65 -3.19 -0.05 -17.82
N ILE A 66 -2.21 0.60 -17.21
CA ILE A 66 -2.27 2.01 -16.83
C ILE A 66 -2.14 2.91 -18.09
N THR A 67 -1.14 2.67 -18.92
CA THR A 67 -0.85 3.53 -20.07
C THR A 67 -1.89 3.41 -21.17
N SER A 68 -2.54 2.25 -21.32
CA SER A 68 -3.67 2.07 -22.26
C SER A 68 -4.94 2.84 -21.84
N ASN A 69 -4.98 3.38 -20.63
CA ASN A 69 -6.05 4.23 -20.09
C ASN A 69 -5.57 5.67 -19.85
N ASP A 70 -4.63 6.16 -20.69
CA ASP A 70 -4.07 7.52 -20.64
C ASP A 70 -3.34 7.87 -19.32
N GLY A 71 -3.05 6.88 -18.46
CA GLY A 71 -2.25 7.04 -17.25
C GLY A 71 -0.75 7.03 -17.52
N SER A 72 0.04 7.44 -16.52
CA SER A 72 1.51 7.39 -16.57
C SER A 72 2.03 6.34 -15.60
N ALA A 73 2.85 5.40 -16.10
CA ALA A 73 3.49 4.40 -15.26
C ALA A 73 4.78 3.87 -15.88
N TYR A 74 5.66 3.36 -15.02
CA TYR A 74 6.84 2.59 -15.41
C TYR A 74 7.24 1.58 -14.34
N ALA A 75 7.92 0.52 -14.75
CA ALA A 75 8.35 -0.54 -13.84
C ALA A 75 9.82 -0.39 -13.45
N ILE A 76 10.16 -0.70 -12.18
CA ILE A 76 11.53 -0.78 -11.69
C ILE A 76 11.73 -2.07 -10.90
N LYS A 77 12.76 -2.84 -11.30
CA LYS A 77 13.18 -4.02 -10.55
C LYS A 77 14.03 -3.61 -9.36
N ALA A 78 13.60 -3.97 -8.15
CA ALA A 78 14.40 -3.87 -6.93
C ALA A 78 13.89 -4.85 -5.86
N ASN A 79 14.82 -5.49 -5.15
CA ASN A 79 14.51 -6.26 -3.95
C ASN A 79 14.52 -5.30 -2.75
N VAL A 80 13.33 -4.96 -2.24
CA VAL A 80 13.21 -3.98 -1.14
C VAL A 80 13.66 -4.53 0.23
N ALA A 81 14.04 -5.80 0.32
CA ALA A 81 14.73 -6.34 1.50
C ALA A 81 16.23 -5.97 1.55
N GLU A 82 16.78 -5.37 0.51
CA GLU A 82 18.18 -5.00 0.36
C GLU A 82 18.34 -3.49 0.35
N GLU A 83 19.17 -2.96 1.25
CA GLU A 83 19.34 -1.51 1.45
C GLU A 83 19.85 -0.81 0.18
N ASP A 84 20.92 -1.33 -0.43
CA ASP A 84 21.50 -0.76 -1.65
C ASP A 84 20.50 -0.74 -2.82
N ALA A 85 19.65 -1.79 -2.92
CA ALA A 85 18.61 -1.87 -3.94
C ALA A 85 17.51 -0.82 -3.71
N VAL A 86 17.14 -0.56 -2.45
CA VAL A 86 16.18 0.50 -2.09
C VAL A 86 16.76 1.88 -2.41
N ASP A 87 18.01 2.14 -2.03
CA ASP A 87 18.64 3.44 -2.30
C ASP A 87 18.74 3.70 -3.81
N GLN A 88 19.09 2.69 -4.60
CA GLN A 88 19.10 2.80 -6.06
C GLN A 88 17.69 2.98 -6.65
N LEU A 89 16.69 2.29 -6.11
CA LEU A 89 15.28 2.45 -6.51
C LEU A 89 14.82 3.90 -6.33
N ILE A 90 15.01 4.46 -5.12
CA ILE A 90 14.58 5.83 -4.82
C ILE A 90 15.34 6.85 -5.68
N LYS A 91 16.65 6.65 -5.86
CA LYS A 91 17.47 7.49 -6.74
C LYS A 91 16.92 7.48 -8.17
N THR A 92 16.64 6.30 -8.72
CA THR A 92 16.12 6.15 -10.10
C THR A 92 14.74 6.82 -10.24
N VAL A 93 13.86 6.71 -9.23
CA VAL A 93 12.58 7.42 -9.23
C VAL A 93 12.80 8.93 -9.28
N LEU A 94 13.68 9.48 -8.43
CA LEU A 94 13.93 10.92 -8.35
C LEU A 94 14.71 11.49 -9.57
N GLU A 95 15.39 10.65 -10.33
CA GLU A 95 16.01 11.03 -11.60
C GLU A 95 14.99 11.10 -12.75
N ARG A 96 13.89 10.35 -12.67
CA ARG A 96 12.82 10.29 -13.69
C ARG A 96 11.65 11.21 -13.39
N SER A 97 11.32 11.34 -12.11
CA SER A 97 10.18 12.13 -11.63
C SER A 97 10.66 13.29 -10.77
N SER A 98 10.00 14.43 -10.85
CA SER A 98 10.39 15.64 -10.11
C SER A 98 10.21 15.54 -8.60
N SER A 99 9.37 14.60 -8.14
CA SER A 99 9.04 14.37 -6.73
C SER A 99 8.75 12.88 -6.47
N LEU A 100 8.67 12.52 -5.21
CA LEU A 100 8.11 11.25 -4.76
C LEU A 100 7.14 11.54 -3.62
N ASP A 101 5.85 11.55 -3.95
CA ASP A 101 4.79 12.08 -3.10
C ASP A 101 4.08 11.02 -2.29
N ILE A 102 4.00 9.81 -2.83
CA ILE A 102 3.27 8.69 -2.24
C ILE A 102 4.15 7.45 -2.23
N LEU A 103 4.29 6.82 -1.05
CA LEU A 103 4.90 5.50 -0.89
C LEU A 103 3.87 4.51 -0.38
N ILE A 104 3.70 3.40 -1.12
CA ILE A 104 2.90 2.26 -0.67
C ILE A 104 3.83 1.08 -0.41
N ASN A 105 4.04 0.76 0.85
CA ASN A 105 4.78 -0.42 1.27
C ASN A 105 3.85 -1.63 1.26
N ASN A 106 3.82 -2.35 0.14
CA ASN A 106 2.94 -3.51 -0.06
C ASN A 106 3.72 -4.83 -0.23
N ALA A 107 4.97 -4.80 -0.67
CA ALA A 107 5.76 -6.02 -0.86
C ALA A 107 5.78 -6.90 0.39
N GLY A 108 5.53 -8.19 0.20
CA GLY A 108 5.51 -9.14 1.31
C GLY A 108 5.39 -10.59 0.85
N ILE A 109 5.79 -11.49 1.74
CA ILE A 109 5.69 -12.95 1.57
C ILE A 109 5.18 -13.59 2.85
N THR A 110 4.67 -14.82 2.73
CA THR A 110 4.43 -15.73 3.85
C THR A 110 5.39 -16.93 3.76
N ARG A 111 5.73 -17.50 4.91
CA ARG A 111 6.42 -18.77 5.10
C ARG A 111 5.82 -19.41 6.33
N ASP A 112 4.69 -20.06 6.13
CA ASP A 112 3.86 -20.57 7.22
C ASP A 112 4.45 -21.87 7.78
N GLY A 113 4.36 -22.03 9.10
CA GLY A 113 4.82 -23.19 9.82
C GLY A 113 4.60 -23.05 11.32
N LEU A 114 4.27 -24.15 12.01
CA LEU A 114 4.12 -24.12 13.47
C LEU A 114 5.42 -23.64 14.12
N LEU A 115 5.31 -22.83 15.16
CA LEU A 115 6.45 -22.15 15.82
C LEU A 115 7.60 -23.12 16.13
N MET A 116 7.29 -24.31 16.70
CA MET A 116 8.31 -25.31 17.06
C MET A 116 9.02 -25.97 15.86
N ARG A 117 8.51 -25.78 14.64
CA ARG A 117 9.07 -26.35 13.39
C ARG A 117 9.52 -25.25 12.43
N MET A 118 9.29 -23.97 12.76
CA MET A 118 9.65 -22.85 11.93
C MET A 118 11.17 -22.73 11.84
N LYS A 119 11.68 -22.72 10.61
CA LYS A 119 13.12 -22.55 10.36
C LYS A 119 13.51 -21.09 10.54
N THR A 120 14.72 -20.86 11.06
CA THR A 120 15.25 -19.51 11.22
C THR A 120 15.32 -18.75 9.89
N GLU A 121 15.61 -19.48 8.79
CA GLU A 121 15.67 -18.92 7.44
C GLU A 121 14.30 -18.41 6.99
N ASP A 122 13.21 -19.15 7.28
CA ASP A 122 11.85 -18.73 6.96
C ASP A 122 11.41 -17.53 7.79
N TRP A 123 11.76 -17.54 9.10
CA TRP A 123 11.57 -16.38 9.97
C TRP A 123 12.28 -15.15 9.40
N GLN A 124 13.57 -15.28 9.11
CA GLN A 124 14.39 -14.17 8.65
C GLN A 124 13.93 -13.63 7.29
N ALA A 125 13.57 -14.52 6.35
CA ALA A 125 13.06 -14.10 5.05
C ALA A 125 11.79 -13.25 5.15
N VAL A 126 10.85 -13.65 6.02
CA VAL A 126 9.60 -12.91 6.25
C VAL A 126 9.89 -11.58 6.93
N VAL A 127 10.69 -11.55 7.99
CA VAL A 127 11.03 -10.30 8.72
C VAL A 127 11.79 -9.34 7.81
N ASN A 128 12.76 -9.83 7.03
CA ASN A 128 13.57 -9.00 6.14
C ASN A 128 12.71 -8.30 5.08
N LEU A 129 11.77 -9.00 4.46
CA LEU A 129 10.95 -8.36 3.44
C LEU A 129 9.80 -7.56 4.04
N ASN A 130 9.03 -8.17 4.96
CA ASN A 130 7.76 -7.60 5.42
C ASN A 130 7.92 -6.51 6.48
N LEU A 131 9.07 -6.40 7.15
CA LEU A 131 9.32 -5.37 8.17
C LEU A 131 10.56 -4.54 7.83
N THR A 132 11.73 -5.17 7.65
CA THR A 132 12.97 -4.43 7.33
C THR A 132 12.83 -3.69 6.01
N GLY A 133 12.24 -4.31 4.98
CA GLY A 133 11.98 -3.66 3.69
C GLY A 133 11.07 -2.43 3.80
N VAL A 134 10.02 -2.52 4.62
CA VAL A 134 9.15 -1.37 4.92
C VAL A 134 9.93 -0.24 5.61
N PHE A 135 10.79 -0.58 6.55
CA PHE A 135 11.67 0.39 7.22
C PHE A 135 12.63 1.04 6.22
N LEU A 136 13.31 0.26 5.39
CA LEU A 136 14.29 0.77 4.40
C LEU A 136 13.64 1.74 3.42
N CYS A 137 12.52 1.36 2.81
CA CYS A 137 11.78 2.22 1.89
C CYS A 137 11.28 3.49 2.58
N THR A 138 10.69 3.37 3.76
CA THR A 138 10.19 4.50 4.55
C THR A 138 11.31 5.48 4.89
N ARG A 139 12.46 4.98 5.36
CA ARG A 139 13.63 5.80 5.71
C ARG A 139 14.19 6.54 4.49
N ALA A 140 14.31 5.86 3.36
CA ALA A 140 14.85 6.46 2.14
C ALA A 140 13.93 7.56 1.59
N VAL A 141 12.61 7.32 1.56
CA VAL A 141 11.62 8.29 1.07
C VAL A 141 11.44 9.46 2.04
N ALA A 142 11.49 9.23 3.35
CA ALA A 142 11.28 10.27 4.36
C ALA A 142 12.23 11.46 4.18
N ARG A 143 13.49 11.23 3.79
CA ARG A 143 14.46 12.32 3.51
C ARG A 143 13.99 13.25 2.38
N THR A 144 13.38 12.68 1.34
CA THR A 144 12.83 13.43 0.21
C THR A 144 11.58 14.18 0.62
N MET A 145 10.62 13.51 1.25
CA MET A 145 9.36 14.10 1.69
C MET A 145 9.56 15.22 2.73
N LEU A 146 10.55 15.09 3.63
CA LEU A 146 10.92 16.13 4.58
C LEU A 146 11.38 17.43 3.88
N LYS A 147 12.11 17.33 2.76
CA LYS A 147 12.53 18.47 1.94
C LYS A 147 11.34 19.06 1.18
N GLN A 148 10.47 18.19 0.63
CA GLN A 148 9.23 18.57 -0.07
C GLN A 148 8.22 19.23 0.88
N LYS A 149 8.27 18.94 2.19
CA LYS A 149 7.28 19.31 3.21
C LYS A 149 5.88 18.78 2.86
N SER A 150 5.82 17.66 2.22
CA SER A 150 4.61 16.95 1.81
C SER A 150 4.93 15.49 1.56
N GLY A 151 3.98 14.60 1.81
CA GLY A 151 4.10 13.18 1.50
C GLY A 151 3.00 12.33 2.13
N ARG A 152 2.80 11.16 1.54
CA ARG A 152 1.87 10.13 2.03
C ARG A 152 2.58 8.78 2.05
N ILE A 153 2.68 8.18 3.22
CA ILE A 153 3.22 6.82 3.38
C ILE A 153 2.10 5.91 3.87
N ILE A 154 1.80 4.86 3.12
CA ILE A 154 0.77 3.90 3.48
C ILE A 154 1.38 2.51 3.50
N ASN A 155 1.32 1.87 4.66
CA ASN A 155 1.89 0.55 4.88
C ASN A 155 0.78 -0.52 4.83
N ILE A 156 0.94 -1.53 3.99
CA ILE A 156 0.01 -2.67 3.97
C ILE A 156 0.46 -3.64 5.07
N THR A 157 -0.29 -3.63 6.18
CA THR A 157 -0.12 -4.60 7.26
C THR A 157 -1.06 -5.81 7.07
N SER A 158 -1.69 -6.33 8.10
CA SER A 158 -2.69 -7.41 8.05
C SER A 158 -3.43 -7.47 9.38
N VAL A 159 -4.66 -7.98 9.39
CA VAL A 159 -5.35 -8.38 10.62
C VAL A 159 -4.53 -9.40 11.42
N VAL A 160 -3.76 -10.26 10.75
CA VAL A 160 -2.84 -11.22 11.40
C VAL A 160 -1.80 -10.52 12.26
N GLY A 161 -1.34 -9.33 11.89
CA GLY A 161 -0.45 -8.50 12.71
C GLY A 161 -1.12 -7.90 13.94
N LEU A 162 -2.44 -7.88 13.99
CA LEU A 162 -3.23 -7.34 15.11
C LEU A 162 -3.71 -8.44 16.06
N MET A 163 -4.16 -9.58 15.51
CA MET A 163 -4.76 -10.66 16.30
C MET A 163 -3.87 -11.92 16.43
N GLY A 164 -2.83 -12.05 15.62
CA GLY A 164 -2.07 -13.30 15.48
C GLY A 164 -2.79 -14.34 14.63
N ASN A 165 -2.06 -15.35 14.17
CA ASN A 165 -2.61 -16.54 13.53
C ASN A 165 -1.68 -17.74 13.76
N ALA A 166 -2.26 -18.91 14.06
CA ALA A 166 -1.48 -20.14 14.23
C ALA A 166 -0.70 -20.46 12.95
N GLY A 167 0.58 -20.82 13.09
CA GLY A 167 1.45 -21.09 11.95
C GLY A 167 2.07 -19.86 11.27
N GLN A 168 1.75 -18.65 11.72
CA GLN A 168 2.23 -17.40 11.11
C GLN A 168 2.97 -16.49 12.11
N ALA A 169 3.72 -17.06 13.05
CA ALA A 169 4.42 -16.28 14.06
C ALA A 169 5.39 -15.24 13.46
N ASN A 170 6.12 -15.59 12.40
CA ASN A 170 7.01 -14.70 11.65
C ASN A 170 6.23 -13.56 10.97
N TYR A 171 5.15 -13.89 10.28
CA TYR A 171 4.31 -12.94 9.56
C TYR A 171 3.58 -12.00 10.52
N ALA A 172 2.98 -12.54 11.58
CA ALA A 172 2.30 -11.77 12.61
C ALA A 172 3.27 -10.78 13.30
N ALA A 173 4.46 -11.23 13.68
CA ALA A 173 5.47 -10.38 14.28
C ALA A 173 5.92 -9.25 13.33
N ALA A 174 6.17 -9.57 12.05
CA ALA A 174 6.55 -8.57 11.05
C ALA A 174 5.43 -7.54 10.83
N LYS A 175 4.18 -7.97 10.64
CA LYS A 175 3.04 -7.08 10.40
C LYS A 175 2.65 -6.26 11.63
N ALA A 176 2.80 -6.80 12.84
CA ALA A 176 2.69 -6.03 14.10
C ALA A 176 3.80 -4.98 14.21
N GLY A 177 5.04 -5.33 13.84
CA GLY A 177 6.17 -4.40 13.78
C GLY A 177 5.91 -3.22 12.84
N VAL A 178 5.27 -3.45 11.70
CA VAL A 178 4.86 -2.39 10.76
C VAL A 178 3.88 -1.40 11.42
N VAL A 179 2.97 -1.87 12.27
CA VAL A 179 2.05 -0.98 13.02
C VAL A 179 2.82 -0.05 13.95
N GLY A 180 3.78 -0.60 14.70
CA GLY A 180 4.66 0.19 15.57
C GLY A 180 5.49 1.21 14.79
N LEU A 181 6.09 0.78 13.67
CA LEU A 181 6.85 1.64 12.76
C LEU A 181 5.97 2.78 12.20
N THR A 182 4.74 2.47 11.76
CA THR A 182 3.78 3.45 11.26
C THR A 182 3.53 4.56 12.29
N LYS A 183 3.22 4.18 13.53
CA LYS A 183 2.91 5.14 14.61
C LYS A 183 4.11 6.00 15.00
N SER A 184 5.30 5.42 15.05
CA SER A 184 6.54 6.15 15.39
C SER A 184 6.90 7.13 14.29
N THR A 185 6.95 6.67 13.04
CA THR A 185 7.26 7.52 11.89
C THR A 185 6.24 8.66 11.73
N ALA A 186 4.94 8.38 11.93
CA ALA A 186 3.91 9.42 11.89
C ALA A 186 4.20 10.58 12.84
N LYS A 187 4.63 10.29 14.08
CA LYS A 187 4.99 11.32 15.06
C LYS A 187 6.21 12.13 14.65
N GLU A 188 7.20 11.49 14.02
CA GLU A 188 8.44 12.16 13.63
C GLU A 188 8.26 13.13 12.45
N VAL A 189 7.37 12.79 11.50
CA VAL A 189 7.27 13.55 10.24
C VAL A 189 6.02 14.45 10.13
N ALA A 190 5.07 14.34 11.06
CA ALA A 190 3.79 15.07 11.01
C ALA A 190 3.97 16.58 10.90
N SER A 191 4.95 17.18 11.60
CA SER A 191 5.24 18.62 11.58
C SER A 191 5.67 19.14 10.19
N ARG A 192 5.90 18.25 9.25
CA ARG A 192 6.28 18.54 7.85
C ARG A 192 5.16 18.24 6.84
N GLY A 193 3.92 18.08 7.30
CA GLY A 193 2.79 17.82 6.42
C GLY A 193 2.79 16.41 5.80
N ILE A 194 3.56 15.48 6.38
CA ILE A 194 3.65 14.11 5.92
C ILE A 194 2.74 13.24 6.81
N THR A 195 1.86 12.44 6.19
CA THR A 195 1.07 11.46 6.92
C THR A 195 1.61 10.05 6.71
N VAL A 196 1.56 9.25 7.76
CA VAL A 196 1.98 7.83 7.73
C VAL A 196 0.88 7.00 8.35
N ASN A 197 0.23 6.14 7.55
CA ASN A 197 -0.87 5.29 7.99
C ASN A 197 -0.63 3.84 7.57
N ALA A 198 -1.42 2.93 8.11
CA ALA A 198 -1.46 1.55 7.69
C ALA A 198 -2.86 1.15 7.24
N VAL A 199 -2.93 0.23 6.29
CA VAL A 199 -4.15 -0.53 5.96
C VAL A 199 -3.91 -1.97 6.40
N ALA A 200 -4.87 -2.55 7.11
CA ALA A 200 -4.84 -3.92 7.60
C ALA A 200 -5.90 -4.75 6.86
N PRO A 201 -5.57 -5.41 5.74
CA PRO A 201 -6.49 -6.30 5.08
C PRO A 201 -6.78 -7.53 5.93
N GLY A 202 -8.01 -8.03 5.84
CA GLY A 202 -8.39 -9.37 6.24
C GLY A 202 -8.01 -10.40 5.17
N PHE A 203 -8.88 -11.41 4.97
CA PHE A 203 -8.72 -12.38 3.88
C PHE A 203 -9.21 -11.78 2.57
N ILE A 204 -8.27 -11.57 1.65
CA ILE A 204 -8.49 -10.96 0.33
C ILE A 204 -8.25 -12.02 -0.74
N THR A 205 -9.12 -12.13 -1.73
CA THR A 205 -8.98 -13.04 -2.87
C THR A 205 -7.76 -12.67 -3.71
N THR A 206 -6.67 -13.40 -3.52
CA THR A 206 -5.39 -13.24 -4.23
C THR A 206 -4.76 -14.61 -4.44
N ASP A 207 -3.63 -14.66 -5.17
CA ASP A 207 -2.89 -15.92 -5.33
C ASP A 207 -2.42 -16.51 -3.99
N MET A 208 -2.22 -15.70 -2.95
CA MET A 208 -1.84 -16.17 -1.61
C MET A 208 -2.97 -16.90 -0.87
N THR A 209 -4.23 -16.66 -1.24
CA THR A 209 -5.40 -17.17 -0.51
C THR A 209 -6.19 -18.22 -1.29
N LYS A 210 -5.84 -18.48 -2.56
CA LYS A 210 -6.58 -19.43 -3.43
C LYS A 210 -6.65 -20.86 -2.91
N GLU A 211 -5.63 -21.31 -2.17
CA GLU A 211 -5.51 -22.68 -1.68
C GLU A 211 -5.96 -22.86 -0.23
N LEU A 212 -6.48 -21.79 0.41
CA LEU A 212 -6.93 -21.87 1.78
C LEU A 212 -8.29 -22.58 1.87
N ASP A 213 -8.47 -23.39 2.94
CA ASP A 213 -9.79 -23.91 3.29
C ASP A 213 -10.70 -22.73 3.67
N SER A 214 -11.68 -22.45 2.80
CA SER A 214 -12.49 -21.24 2.90
C SER A 214 -13.58 -21.30 3.97
N GLU A 215 -14.11 -22.48 4.31
CA GLU A 215 -15.26 -22.59 5.22
C GLU A 215 -14.99 -22.04 6.64
N PRO A 216 -13.90 -22.45 7.34
CA PRO A 216 -13.62 -21.92 8.68
C PRO A 216 -13.32 -20.42 8.66
N ILE A 217 -12.68 -19.93 7.59
CA ILE A 217 -12.33 -18.53 7.44
C ILE A 217 -13.58 -17.68 7.22
N LEU A 218 -14.47 -18.11 6.31
CA LEU A 218 -15.73 -17.41 6.03
C LEU A 218 -16.63 -17.34 7.26
N ALA A 219 -16.66 -18.39 8.08
CA ALA A 219 -17.41 -18.39 9.33
C ALA A 219 -16.90 -17.35 10.34
N ALA A 220 -15.62 -16.95 10.25
CA ALA A 220 -15.02 -15.93 11.11
C ALA A 220 -15.17 -14.50 10.57
N ILE A 221 -15.67 -14.31 9.35
CA ILE A 221 -15.86 -12.99 8.73
C ILE A 221 -17.33 -12.60 8.83
N PRO A 222 -17.70 -11.56 9.60
CA PRO A 222 -19.12 -11.14 9.75
C PRO A 222 -19.84 -10.82 8.43
N LEU A 223 -19.12 -10.24 7.42
CA LEU A 223 -19.72 -10.02 6.10
C LEU A 223 -19.86 -11.31 5.26
N GLY A 224 -19.35 -12.47 5.73
CA GLY A 224 -19.51 -13.78 5.10
C GLY A 224 -18.85 -13.96 3.75
N SER A 225 -17.91 -13.09 3.38
CA SER A 225 -17.19 -13.16 2.10
C SER A 225 -15.75 -12.68 2.24
N PHE A 226 -14.87 -13.18 1.39
CA PHE A 226 -13.54 -12.60 1.23
C PHE A 226 -13.64 -11.21 0.59
N GLY A 227 -12.73 -10.33 1.00
CA GLY A 227 -12.56 -9.05 0.34
C GLY A 227 -11.86 -9.20 -1.02
N THR A 228 -11.88 -8.13 -1.81
CA THR A 228 -11.15 -8.05 -3.08
C THR A 228 -9.97 -7.09 -2.98
N PRO A 229 -8.94 -7.22 -3.84
CA PRO A 229 -7.84 -6.26 -3.92
C PRO A 229 -8.31 -4.82 -4.14
N GLU A 230 -9.40 -4.61 -4.89
CA GLU A 230 -9.98 -3.30 -5.21
C GLU A 230 -10.56 -2.63 -3.95
N GLN A 231 -11.14 -3.40 -3.03
CA GLN A 231 -11.64 -2.85 -1.75
C GLN A 231 -10.49 -2.33 -0.88
N VAL A 232 -9.36 -3.04 -0.85
CA VAL A 232 -8.14 -2.55 -0.17
C VAL A 232 -7.58 -1.33 -0.89
N ALA A 233 -7.53 -1.35 -2.22
CA ALA A 233 -7.07 -0.23 -3.04
C ALA A 233 -7.92 1.03 -2.83
N GLY A 234 -9.24 0.89 -2.64
CA GLY A 234 -10.13 1.99 -2.29
C GLY A 234 -9.75 2.69 -0.98
N ALA A 235 -9.43 1.91 0.06
CA ALA A 235 -8.95 2.45 1.34
C ALA A 235 -7.58 3.15 1.21
N VAL A 236 -6.67 2.57 0.43
CA VAL A 236 -5.36 3.18 0.13
C VAL A 236 -5.53 4.48 -0.65
N ARG A 237 -6.38 4.49 -1.68
CA ARG A 237 -6.69 5.70 -2.47
C ARG A 237 -7.29 6.80 -1.58
N PHE A 238 -8.21 6.47 -0.67
CA PHE A 238 -8.73 7.44 0.29
C PHE A 238 -7.62 8.10 1.10
N LEU A 239 -6.73 7.30 1.71
CA LEU A 239 -5.62 7.82 2.52
C LEU A 239 -4.59 8.62 1.70
N ALA A 240 -4.41 8.30 0.42
CA ALA A 240 -3.45 8.95 -0.46
C ALA A 240 -4.00 10.23 -1.10
N ALA A 241 -5.26 10.24 -1.54
CA ALA A 241 -5.79 11.20 -2.49
C ALA A 241 -6.89 12.13 -1.90
N ASP A 242 -7.63 11.66 -0.87
CA ASP A 242 -8.75 12.43 -0.36
C ASP A 242 -8.27 13.57 0.55
N PRO A 243 -8.70 14.81 0.32
CA PRO A 243 -8.37 15.95 1.21
C PRO A 243 -8.77 15.73 2.67
N ALA A 244 -9.84 14.98 2.94
CA ALA A 244 -10.26 14.66 4.31
C ALA A 244 -9.25 13.79 5.05
N ALA A 245 -8.46 12.99 4.32
CA ALA A 245 -7.40 12.16 4.91
C ALA A 245 -6.15 12.96 5.33
N ALA A 246 -6.05 14.23 4.97
CA ALA A 246 -4.89 15.08 5.34
C ALA A 246 -4.73 15.25 6.86
N TYR A 247 -5.77 15.02 7.65
CA TYR A 247 -5.72 15.06 9.12
C TYR A 247 -5.66 13.68 9.77
N ILE A 248 -5.42 12.63 8.97
CA ILE A 248 -5.31 11.24 9.44
C ILE A 248 -3.85 10.83 9.37
N THR A 249 -3.24 10.56 10.54
CA THR A 249 -1.87 10.03 10.62
C THR A 249 -1.70 9.10 11.83
N GLY A 250 -0.84 8.09 11.69
CA GLY A 250 -0.59 7.08 12.72
C GLY A 250 -1.72 6.06 12.89
N GLN A 251 -2.70 6.01 11.98
CA GLN A 251 -3.87 5.13 12.07
C GLN A 251 -3.65 3.81 11.36
N VAL A 252 -4.40 2.80 11.78
CA VAL A 252 -4.51 1.50 11.12
C VAL A 252 -5.97 1.33 10.68
N LEU A 253 -6.20 1.38 9.38
CA LEU A 253 -7.53 1.20 8.79
C LEU A 253 -7.72 -0.28 8.43
N GLN A 254 -8.65 -0.94 9.08
CA GLN A 254 -8.98 -2.35 8.78
C GLN A 254 -9.91 -2.43 7.57
N VAL A 255 -9.62 -3.41 6.69
CA VAL A 255 -10.44 -3.76 5.52
C VAL A 255 -10.59 -5.28 5.54
N ASP A 256 -11.45 -5.79 6.42
CA ASP A 256 -11.45 -7.18 6.86
C ASP A 256 -12.84 -7.82 6.97
N GLY A 257 -13.89 -7.13 6.53
CA GLY A 257 -15.27 -7.63 6.63
C GLY A 257 -15.80 -7.75 8.05
N GLY A 258 -15.17 -7.04 9.01
CA GLY A 258 -15.54 -7.06 10.42
C GLY A 258 -14.89 -8.18 11.22
N MET A 259 -13.87 -8.85 10.67
CA MET A 259 -13.16 -9.96 11.34
C MET A 259 -12.51 -9.51 12.64
N LEU A 260 -12.01 -8.30 12.70
CA LEU A 260 -11.45 -7.67 13.89
C LEU A 260 -12.11 -6.29 14.09
N MET A 261 -12.81 -6.14 15.22
CA MET A 261 -13.45 -4.90 15.60
C MET A 261 -12.77 -4.34 16.86
N GLY A 262 -12.20 -3.14 16.81
CA GLY A 262 -11.54 -2.51 17.94
C GLY A 262 -10.33 -1.69 17.58
#